data_a3949fd36328c094c483c64bd76d261d
#
_entry.id   a3949fd36328c094c483c64bd76d261d
#
_cell.length_a   1.000
_cell.length_b   1.000
_cell.length_c   1.000
_cell.angle_alpha   90.00
_cell.angle_beta   90.00
_cell.angle_gamma   90.00
#
_symmetry.space_group_name_H-M   'P 1'
#
loop_
_entity.id
_entity.type
_entity.pdbx_description
1 polymer ?
#
loop_
_entity_poly.entity_id
_entity_poly.type
_entity_poly.pdbx_seq_one_letter_code
_entity_poly.pdbx_strand_id
1 'polypeptide(L)'
;MREWSHVRLFSTWGEVVDPAAERLLAPTGWTHPDSAAYPFGGDWAESYLLPLAGALGDRVRTGATVIGVSRTGRDRIVDADREQQPFVVRVTHADGREERLFARAVIDASGTWVTPSPADGSGLPALGEKAAADRITYRVPDLKGQAIRARYAGKRTAVIGSGASAFTALA
;
A
#
# COMPACT_ATOMS: atom_id res chain seq x y z
N MET A 1 -5.24 -1.39 4.73
CA MET A 1 -5.27 -0.07 5.40
C MET A 1 -5.51 -0.16 6.90
N ARG A 2 -6.42 -1.01 7.40
CA ARG A 2 -6.68 -1.12 8.85
C ARG A 2 -5.43 -1.41 9.69
N GLU A 3 -4.49 -2.17 9.16
CA GLU A 3 -3.27 -2.58 9.87
C GLU A 3 -2.27 -1.44 10.15
N TRP A 4 -2.38 -0.30 9.48
CA TRP A 4 -1.54 0.87 9.69
C TRP A 4 -2.35 2.15 10.01
N SER A 5 -3.60 1.98 10.43
CA SER A 5 -4.47 3.08 10.82
C SER A 5 -3.88 3.96 11.93
N HIS A 6 -3.07 3.37 12.81
CA HIS A 6 -2.37 4.03 13.91
C HIS A 6 -1.13 4.82 13.49
N VAL A 7 -0.64 4.63 12.26
CA VAL A 7 0.57 5.28 11.76
C VAL A 7 0.25 6.71 11.33
N ARG A 8 0.93 7.70 11.91
CA ARG A 8 0.84 9.09 11.47
C ARG A 8 1.60 9.27 10.17
N LEU A 9 0.98 9.89 9.17
CA LEU A 9 1.63 10.19 7.90
C LEU A 9 2.68 11.29 8.10
N PHE A 10 3.67 11.31 7.22
CA PHE A 10 4.71 12.36 7.16
C PHE A 10 4.35 13.50 6.25
N SER A 11 3.30 13.33 5.45
CA SER A 11 2.76 14.34 4.57
C SER A 11 1.48 14.90 5.18
N THR A 12 1.30 16.20 5.01
CA THR A 12 0.11 16.90 5.44
C THR A 12 -1.08 16.58 4.54
N TRP A 13 -2.30 16.92 4.97
CA TRP A 13 -3.49 16.77 4.13
C TRP A 13 -3.34 17.49 2.78
N GLY A 14 -2.73 18.68 2.76
CA GLY A 14 -2.50 19.42 1.53
C GLY A 14 -1.56 18.73 0.54
N GLU A 15 -0.70 17.81 1.03
CA GLU A 15 0.22 17.04 0.18
C GLU A 15 -0.37 15.70 -0.27
N VAL A 16 -1.27 15.10 0.50
CA VAL A 16 -1.82 13.76 0.20
C VAL A 16 -3.18 13.78 -0.49
N VAL A 17 -3.81 14.95 -0.61
CA VAL A 17 -5.04 15.12 -1.38
C VAL A 17 -4.70 15.57 -2.79
N ASP A 18 -5.02 14.74 -3.77
CA ASP A 18 -4.81 15.06 -5.18
C ASP A 18 -5.88 16.04 -5.67
N PRO A 19 -5.52 17.13 -6.40
CA PRO A 19 -6.50 18.10 -6.89
C PRO A 19 -7.55 17.53 -7.86
N ALA A 20 -7.25 16.46 -8.59
CA ALA A 20 -8.24 15.80 -9.42
C ALA A 20 -9.24 15.00 -8.60
N ALA A 21 -8.77 14.36 -7.52
CA ALA A 21 -9.64 13.67 -6.59
C ALA A 21 -10.53 14.66 -5.82
N GLU A 22 -10.01 15.81 -5.40
CA GLU A 22 -10.79 16.87 -4.77
C GLU A 22 -11.93 17.36 -5.69
N ARG A 23 -11.67 17.56 -6.99
CA ARG A 23 -12.71 17.89 -7.96
C ARG A 23 -13.78 16.80 -8.10
N LEU A 24 -13.41 15.53 -7.99
CA LEU A 24 -14.36 14.41 -8.00
C LEU A 24 -15.22 14.36 -6.73
N LEU A 25 -14.65 14.79 -5.61
CA LEU A 25 -15.32 14.80 -4.31
C LEU A 25 -16.22 16.03 -4.11
N ALA A 26 -15.93 17.14 -4.74
CA ALA A 26 -16.66 18.40 -4.57
C ALA A 26 -18.20 18.26 -4.69
N PRO A 27 -18.77 17.52 -5.67
CA PRO A 27 -20.22 17.34 -5.78
C PRO A 27 -20.83 16.51 -4.65
N THR A 28 -20.05 15.78 -3.85
CA THR A 28 -20.54 14.94 -2.75
C THR A 28 -20.72 15.70 -1.44
N GLY A 29 -20.35 16.99 -1.40
CA GLY A 29 -20.32 17.78 -0.17
C GLY A 29 -19.07 17.50 0.70
N TRP A 30 -18.11 16.78 0.19
CA TRP A 30 -16.84 16.55 0.88
C TRP A 30 -16.09 17.86 1.12
N THR A 31 -15.54 18.02 2.31
CA THR A 31 -14.75 19.19 2.69
C THR A 31 -13.32 18.78 2.93
N HIS A 32 -12.39 19.57 2.39
CA HIS A 32 -10.97 19.37 2.60
C HIS A 32 -10.64 19.54 4.09
N PRO A 33 -9.96 18.58 4.73
CA PRO A 33 -9.46 18.74 6.09
C PRO A 33 -8.43 19.89 6.19
N ASP A 34 -8.02 20.24 7.39
CA ASP A 34 -6.97 21.25 7.59
C ASP A 34 -5.70 20.85 6.83
N SER A 35 -5.35 21.60 5.79
CA SER A 35 -4.24 21.31 4.88
C SER A 35 -2.89 21.20 5.58
N ALA A 36 -2.70 21.85 6.73
CA ALA A 36 -1.44 21.82 7.49
C ALA A 36 -1.36 20.65 8.47
N ALA A 37 -2.48 19.97 8.74
CA ALA A 37 -2.51 18.85 9.68
C ALA A 37 -1.96 17.57 9.04
N TYR A 38 -1.36 16.71 9.86
CA TYR A 38 -0.83 15.41 9.49
C TYR A 38 -1.84 14.32 9.88
N PRO A 39 -2.46 13.63 8.91
CA PRO A 39 -3.43 12.59 9.22
C PRO A 39 -2.77 11.33 9.78
N PHE A 40 -3.55 10.57 10.55
CA PHE A 40 -3.25 9.15 10.72
C PHE A 40 -3.73 8.35 9.51
N GLY A 41 -3.16 7.16 9.30
CA GLY A 41 -3.56 6.27 8.21
C GLY A 41 -5.05 5.92 8.22
N GLY A 42 -5.65 5.80 9.43
CA GLY A 42 -7.09 5.63 9.60
C GLY A 42 -7.88 6.83 9.10
N ASP A 43 -7.51 8.03 9.53
CA ASP A 43 -8.18 9.27 9.15
C ASP A 43 -8.11 9.49 7.63
N TRP A 44 -6.93 9.25 7.04
CA TRP A 44 -6.76 9.35 5.59
C TRP A 44 -7.63 8.36 4.82
N ALA A 45 -7.72 7.12 5.33
CA ALA A 45 -8.57 6.12 4.71
C ALA A 45 -10.06 6.48 4.82
N GLU A 46 -10.52 6.89 6.00
CA GLU A 46 -11.94 7.14 6.28
C GLU A 46 -12.43 8.46 5.70
N SER A 47 -11.63 9.52 5.84
CA SER A 47 -12.04 10.87 5.45
C SER A 47 -11.74 11.21 3.99
N TYR A 48 -10.90 10.44 3.29
CA TYR A 48 -10.53 10.72 1.91
C TYR A 48 -10.69 9.52 0.97
N LEU A 49 -10.02 8.38 1.26
CA LEU A 49 -10.01 7.28 0.31
C LEU A 49 -11.36 6.58 0.17
N LEU A 50 -12.11 6.40 1.26
CA LEU A 50 -13.45 5.81 1.20
C LEU A 50 -14.46 6.72 0.48
N PRO A 51 -14.54 8.03 0.77
CA PRO A 51 -15.34 8.96 -0.04
C PRO A 51 -14.95 8.95 -1.51
N LEU A 52 -13.65 8.95 -1.82
CA LEU A 52 -13.16 8.90 -3.20
C LEU A 52 -13.56 7.60 -3.91
N ALA A 53 -13.43 6.47 -3.23
CA ALA A 53 -13.89 5.19 -3.75
C ALA A 53 -15.40 5.20 -4.03
N GLY A 54 -16.19 5.83 -3.16
CA GLY A 54 -17.62 6.04 -3.35
C GLY A 54 -17.93 6.89 -4.59
N ALA A 55 -17.20 8.00 -4.77
CA ALA A 55 -17.36 8.87 -5.94
C ALA A 55 -16.95 8.19 -7.27
N LEU A 56 -15.99 7.28 -7.22
CA LEU A 56 -15.56 6.48 -8.36
C LEU A 56 -16.51 5.32 -8.68
N GLY A 57 -17.30 4.86 -7.70
CA GLY A 57 -18.31 3.81 -7.86
C GLY A 57 -17.72 2.51 -8.44
N ASP A 58 -18.36 1.96 -9.48
CA ASP A 58 -17.99 0.68 -10.11
C ASP A 58 -16.59 0.65 -10.74
N ARG A 59 -15.91 1.79 -10.83
CA ARG A 59 -14.50 1.84 -11.25
C ARG A 59 -13.54 1.28 -10.20
N VAL A 60 -13.98 1.21 -8.94
CA VAL A 60 -13.23 0.61 -7.84
C VAL A 60 -13.76 -0.81 -7.59
N ARG A 61 -12.92 -1.81 -7.83
CA ARG A 61 -13.25 -3.21 -7.58
C ARG A 61 -12.49 -3.71 -6.36
N THR A 62 -13.19 -3.93 -5.27
CA THR A 62 -12.65 -4.55 -4.06
C THR A 62 -12.82 -6.07 -4.10
N GLY A 63 -12.07 -6.79 -3.25
CA GLY A 63 -12.11 -8.26 -3.25
C GLY A 63 -11.56 -8.89 -4.54
N ALA A 64 -10.76 -8.14 -5.30
CA ALA A 64 -10.16 -8.55 -6.58
C ALA A 64 -8.63 -8.41 -6.49
N THR A 65 -7.92 -9.52 -6.52
CA THR A 65 -6.46 -9.56 -6.44
C THR A 65 -5.86 -9.81 -7.81
N VAL A 66 -5.02 -8.89 -8.27
CA VAL A 66 -4.25 -9.10 -9.50
C VAL A 66 -3.13 -10.10 -9.21
N ILE A 67 -3.15 -11.23 -9.92
CA ILE A 67 -2.18 -12.32 -9.77
C ILE A 67 -1.14 -12.36 -10.88
N GLY A 68 -1.34 -11.61 -11.96
CA GLY A 68 -0.39 -11.53 -13.05
C GLY A 68 -0.83 -10.58 -14.15
N VAL A 69 0.18 -10.03 -14.83
CA VAL A 69 0.01 -9.17 -15.99
C VAL A 69 0.93 -9.67 -17.10
N SER A 70 0.41 -9.81 -18.31
CA SER A 70 1.21 -10.16 -19.49
C SER A 70 0.64 -9.52 -20.75
N ARG A 71 1.23 -9.82 -21.92
CA ARG A 71 0.67 -9.40 -23.22
C ARG A 71 -0.16 -10.51 -23.83
N THR A 72 -1.26 -10.14 -24.46
CA THR A 72 -2.16 -11.08 -25.14
C THR A 72 -1.47 -11.71 -26.35
N GLY A 73 -1.67 -13.01 -26.55
CA GLY A 73 -1.22 -13.72 -27.73
C GLY A 73 0.31 -13.76 -27.93
N ARG A 74 1.07 -13.48 -26.86
CA ARG A 74 2.54 -13.56 -26.91
C ARG A 74 3.05 -14.47 -25.82
N ASP A 75 3.87 -15.41 -26.20
CA ASP A 75 4.66 -16.25 -25.30
C ASP A 75 5.79 -15.41 -24.66
N ARG A 76 6.37 -15.91 -23.57
CA ARG A 76 7.50 -15.28 -22.88
C ARG A 76 8.75 -15.15 -23.75
N ILE A 77 8.91 -16.03 -24.73
CA ILE A 77 10.07 -16.12 -25.62
C ILE A 77 9.87 -15.29 -26.90
N VAL A 78 8.64 -14.90 -27.23
CA VAL A 78 8.33 -14.17 -28.47
C VAL A 78 8.23 -12.68 -28.17
N ASP A 79 9.22 -11.90 -28.62
CA ASP A 79 9.25 -10.44 -28.42
C ASP A 79 8.60 -9.66 -29.58
N ALA A 80 8.52 -10.27 -30.76
CA ALA A 80 7.98 -9.59 -31.96
C ALA A 80 6.60 -9.00 -31.69
N ASP A 81 6.46 -7.68 -31.92
CA ASP A 81 5.21 -6.91 -31.75
C ASP A 81 4.56 -6.98 -30.37
N ARG A 82 5.32 -7.36 -29.34
CA ARG A 82 4.82 -7.48 -27.96
C ARG A 82 4.27 -6.16 -27.45
N GLU A 83 4.93 -5.05 -27.74
CA GLU A 83 4.54 -3.72 -27.33
C GLU A 83 3.21 -3.25 -27.92
N GLN A 84 2.82 -3.80 -29.09
CA GLN A 84 1.57 -3.49 -29.77
C GLN A 84 0.37 -4.30 -29.24
N GLN A 85 0.63 -5.38 -28.51
CA GLN A 85 -0.44 -6.22 -27.98
C GLN A 85 -1.05 -5.61 -26.72
N PRO A 86 -2.38 -5.72 -26.52
CA PRO A 86 -3.01 -5.31 -25.27
C PRO A 86 -2.50 -6.14 -24.09
N PHE A 87 -2.56 -5.55 -22.91
CA PHE A 87 -2.31 -6.28 -21.68
C PHE A 87 -3.45 -7.23 -21.37
N VAL A 88 -3.12 -8.39 -20.84
CA VAL A 88 -4.04 -9.27 -20.13
C VAL A 88 -3.69 -9.25 -18.64
N VAL A 89 -4.67 -8.89 -17.83
CA VAL A 89 -4.57 -8.86 -16.36
C VAL A 89 -5.37 -10.03 -15.82
N ARG A 90 -4.73 -10.90 -15.06
CA ARG A 90 -5.39 -12.01 -14.36
C ARG A 90 -5.76 -11.59 -12.96
N VAL A 91 -7.00 -11.83 -12.60
CA VAL A 91 -7.59 -11.45 -11.32
C VAL A 91 -8.20 -12.67 -10.66
N THR A 92 -7.97 -12.83 -9.37
CA THR A 92 -8.70 -13.78 -8.51
C THR A 92 -9.58 -12.97 -7.55
N HIS A 93 -10.87 -13.29 -7.54
CA HIS A 93 -11.85 -12.70 -6.65
C HIS A 93 -11.85 -13.37 -5.28
N ALA A 94 -12.43 -12.70 -4.27
CA ALA A 94 -12.52 -13.24 -2.91
C ALA A 94 -13.29 -14.56 -2.80
N ASP A 95 -14.18 -14.83 -3.75
CA ASP A 95 -14.93 -16.09 -3.88
C ASP A 95 -14.16 -17.20 -4.62
N GLY A 96 -12.92 -16.95 -5.02
CA GLY A 96 -12.06 -17.86 -5.77
C GLY A 96 -12.28 -17.86 -7.29
N ARG A 97 -13.22 -17.08 -7.81
CA ARG A 97 -13.45 -16.95 -9.26
C ARG A 97 -12.26 -16.23 -9.91
N GLU A 98 -11.81 -16.76 -11.03
CA GLU A 98 -10.76 -16.13 -11.84
C GLU A 98 -11.37 -15.36 -13.01
N GLU A 99 -10.75 -14.24 -13.33
CA GLU A 99 -11.15 -13.34 -14.42
C GLU A 99 -9.94 -12.90 -15.24
N ARG A 100 -10.16 -12.69 -16.54
CA ARG A 100 -9.20 -12.02 -17.43
C ARG A 100 -9.76 -10.67 -17.83
N LEU A 101 -8.98 -9.63 -17.61
CA LEU A 101 -9.28 -8.28 -18.07
C LEU A 101 -8.28 -7.90 -19.17
N PHE A 102 -8.74 -7.20 -20.16
CA PHE A 102 -7.88 -6.67 -21.22
C PHE A 102 -7.74 -5.16 -21.03
N ALA A 103 -6.51 -4.67 -21.13
CA ALA A 103 -6.22 -3.26 -20.95
C ALA A 103 -5.17 -2.77 -21.96
N ARG A 104 -5.31 -1.53 -22.39
CA ARG A 104 -4.34 -0.87 -23.25
C ARG A 104 -3.10 -0.42 -22.47
N ALA A 105 -3.29 -0.10 -21.19
CA ALA A 105 -2.24 0.29 -20.26
C ALA A 105 -2.55 -0.27 -18.86
N VAL A 106 -1.51 -0.51 -18.07
CA VAL A 106 -1.59 -0.92 -16.66
C VAL A 106 -0.69 -0.01 -15.85
N ILE A 107 -1.21 0.51 -14.75
CA ILE A 107 -0.46 1.25 -13.74
C ILE A 107 -0.43 0.40 -12.48
N ASP A 108 0.77 -0.01 -12.06
CA ASP A 108 0.95 -0.69 -10.78
C ASP A 108 1.18 0.35 -9.68
N ALA A 109 0.22 0.47 -8.78
CA ALA A 109 0.27 1.31 -7.60
C ALA A 109 0.04 0.49 -6.31
N SER A 110 0.37 -0.81 -6.34
CA SER A 110 0.12 -1.74 -5.23
C SER A 110 1.00 -1.50 -3.99
N GLY A 111 2.11 -0.79 -4.14
CA GLY A 111 3.04 -0.51 -3.06
C GLY A 111 3.78 -1.76 -2.55
N THR A 112 4.42 -1.64 -1.38
CA THR A 112 5.27 -2.69 -0.80
C THR A 112 4.79 -3.17 0.57
N TRP A 113 3.56 -2.88 0.94
CA TRP A 113 3.04 -3.20 2.28
C TRP A 113 3.11 -4.68 2.64
N VAL A 114 2.83 -5.56 1.68
CA VAL A 114 2.87 -7.03 1.89
C VAL A 114 4.24 -7.64 1.60
N THR A 115 5.12 -6.89 0.94
CA THR A 115 6.48 -7.30 0.59
C THR A 115 7.47 -6.25 1.08
N PRO A 116 7.71 -6.15 2.40
CA PRO A 116 8.62 -5.16 2.95
C PRO A 116 10.05 -5.37 2.41
N SER A 117 10.77 -4.27 2.27
CA SER A 117 12.20 -4.34 1.91
C SER A 117 12.98 -5.03 3.03
N PRO A 118 13.92 -5.91 2.68
CA PRO A 118 14.79 -6.55 3.66
C PRO A 118 15.77 -5.54 4.28
N ALA A 119 16.48 -5.97 5.31
CA ALA A 119 17.35 -5.07 6.09
C ALA A 119 18.65 -4.67 5.38
N ASP A 120 19.09 -5.42 4.36
CA ASP A 120 20.30 -5.08 3.60
C ASP A 120 20.00 -3.99 2.55
N GLY A 121 20.89 -3.01 2.45
CA GLY A 121 20.78 -1.91 1.49
C GLY A 121 20.88 -2.34 0.01
N SER A 122 21.32 -3.56 -0.28
CA SER A 122 21.33 -4.14 -1.63
C SER A 122 19.94 -4.64 -2.09
N GLY A 123 18.94 -4.64 -1.20
CA GLY A 123 17.64 -5.23 -1.48
C GLY A 123 17.56 -6.74 -1.25
N LEU A 124 18.62 -7.35 -0.75
CA LEU A 124 18.66 -8.76 -0.35
C LEU A 124 18.48 -8.89 1.17
N PRO A 125 17.98 -10.03 1.67
CA PRO A 125 17.97 -10.28 3.10
C PRO A 125 19.40 -10.27 3.67
N ALA A 126 19.61 -9.57 4.78
CA ALA A 126 20.90 -9.60 5.48
C ALA A 126 21.21 -11.03 5.97
N LEU A 127 22.50 -11.32 6.18
CA LEU A 127 22.91 -12.62 6.70
C LEU A 127 22.27 -12.87 8.07
N GLY A 128 21.55 -13.96 8.21
CA GLY A 128 20.82 -14.33 9.44
C GLY A 128 19.42 -13.71 9.57
N GLU A 129 19.01 -12.80 8.70
CA GLU A 129 17.70 -12.13 8.77
C GLU A 129 16.54 -13.13 8.75
N LYS A 130 16.59 -14.11 7.85
CA LYS A 130 15.56 -15.16 7.79
C LYS A 130 15.51 -16.02 9.05
N ALA A 131 16.66 -16.31 9.65
CA ALA A 131 16.73 -17.09 10.89
C ALA A 131 16.24 -16.30 12.10
N ALA A 132 16.27 -14.97 12.05
CA ALA A 132 15.82 -14.07 13.09
C ALA A 132 14.42 -13.47 12.82
N ALA A 133 13.67 -13.99 11.86
CA ALA A 133 12.39 -13.42 11.40
C ALA A 133 11.36 -13.22 12.52
N ASP A 134 11.35 -14.07 13.54
CA ASP A 134 10.52 -13.97 14.75
C ASP A 134 10.83 -12.74 15.61
N ARG A 135 12.03 -12.19 15.48
CA ARG A 135 12.54 -11.03 16.23
C ARG A 135 12.49 -9.73 15.44
N ILE A 136 12.22 -9.81 14.15
CA ILE A 136 12.19 -8.66 13.24
C ILE A 136 10.74 -8.25 12.98
N THR A 137 10.49 -6.95 13.00
CA THR A 137 9.22 -6.35 12.61
C THR A 137 9.49 -5.31 11.53
N TYR A 138 8.90 -5.48 10.36
CA TYR A 138 9.09 -4.58 9.21
C TYR A 138 8.05 -3.44 9.16
N ARG A 139 7.11 -3.42 10.08
CA ARG A 139 6.03 -2.43 10.14
C ARG A 139 6.17 -1.60 11.40
N VAL A 140 5.66 -0.38 11.37
CA VAL A 140 5.51 0.43 12.58
C VAL A 140 4.55 -0.29 13.53
N PRO A 141 4.98 -0.68 14.75
CA PRO A 141 4.13 -1.42 15.66
C PRO A 141 3.06 -0.51 16.29
N ASP A 142 1.86 -1.04 16.47
CA ASP A 142 0.82 -0.35 17.26
C ASP A 142 1.06 -0.61 18.76
N LEU A 143 1.80 0.28 19.39
CA LEU A 143 2.14 0.18 20.81
C LEU A 143 0.96 0.47 21.77
N LYS A 144 -0.21 0.85 21.27
CA LYS A 144 -1.43 0.96 22.08
C LYS A 144 -1.92 -0.43 22.49
N GLY A 145 -1.69 -1.45 21.66
CA GLY A 145 -2.03 -2.84 21.97
C GLY A 145 -1.12 -3.44 23.04
N GLN A 146 -1.69 -3.92 24.15
CA GLN A 146 -0.93 -4.47 25.29
C GLN A 146 0.03 -5.61 24.89
N ALA A 147 -0.41 -6.53 24.03
CA ALA A 147 0.39 -7.66 23.55
C ALA A 147 1.61 -7.19 22.73
N ILE A 148 1.42 -6.21 21.87
CA ILE A 148 2.50 -5.64 21.07
C ILE A 148 3.45 -4.84 21.95
N ARG A 149 2.93 -4.02 22.85
CA ARG A 149 3.73 -3.27 23.82
C ARG A 149 4.61 -4.19 24.68
N ALA A 150 4.09 -5.31 25.16
CA ALA A 150 4.84 -6.29 25.94
C ALA A 150 6.02 -6.93 25.18
N ARG A 151 5.96 -6.94 23.84
CA ARG A 151 7.05 -7.42 22.99
C ARG A 151 8.29 -6.54 23.10
N TYR A 152 8.11 -5.23 23.34
CA TYR A 152 9.19 -4.23 23.34
C TYR A 152 9.51 -3.69 24.71
N ALA A 153 8.55 -3.64 25.64
CA ALA A 153 8.72 -3.06 26.97
C ALA A 153 9.88 -3.70 27.76
N GLY A 154 10.77 -2.88 28.28
CA GLY A 154 11.93 -3.32 29.06
C GLY A 154 13.02 -4.02 28.24
N LYS A 155 12.95 -4.02 26.92
CA LYS A 155 13.94 -4.65 26.04
C LYS A 155 14.75 -3.60 25.27
N ARG A 156 15.96 -3.98 24.88
CA ARG A 156 16.75 -3.19 23.92
C ARG A 156 16.22 -3.51 22.51
N THR A 157 15.73 -2.49 21.85
CA THR A 157 15.21 -2.58 20.48
C THR A 157 16.08 -1.73 19.57
N ALA A 158 16.51 -2.29 18.45
CA ALA A 158 17.18 -1.54 17.39
C ALA A 158 16.18 -1.20 16.29
N VAL A 159 16.18 0.05 15.85
CA VAL A 159 15.44 0.49 14.66
C VAL A 159 16.45 0.64 13.53
N ILE A 160 16.23 -0.08 12.43
CA ILE A 160 17.12 -0.09 11.27
C ILE A 160 16.45 0.73 10.17
N GLY A 161 17.13 1.79 9.74
CA GLY A 161 16.66 2.72 8.71
C GLY A 161 16.71 4.16 9.16
N SER A 162 16.67 5.07 8.20
CA SER A 162 16.69 6.53 8.41
C SER A 162 15.52 7.25 7.76
N GLY A 163 14.55 6.48 7.24
CA GLY A 163 13.35 7.02 6.60
C GLY A 163 12.25 7.35 7.61
N ALA A 164 11.18 7.89 7.08
CA ALA A 164 10.01 8.33 7.83
C ALA A 164 9.46 7.28 8.80
N SER A 165 9.33 6.02 8.36
CA SER A 165 8.82 4.93 9.21
C SER A 165 9.70 4.64 10.42
N ALA A 166 11.03 4.82 10.30
CA ALA A 166 11.95 4.64 11.42
C ALA A 166 11.72 5.71 12.49
N PHE A 167 11.54 6.96 12.09
CA PHE A 167 11.23 8.05 13.02
C PHE A 167 9.87 7.86 13.69
N THR A 168 8.84 7.41 12.95
CA THR A 168 7.53 7.11 13.57
C THR A 168 7.62 5.96 14.58
N ALA A 169 8.49 4.98 14.35
CA ALA A 169 8.68 3.88 15.30
C ALA A 169 9.38 4.29 16.59
N LEU A 170 10.07 5.45 16.62
CA LEU A 170 10.76 6.00 17.77
C LEU A 170 9.92 7.00 18.57
N ALA A 171 8.86 7.55 17.97
CA ALA A 171 7.96 8.53 18.58
C ALA A 171 6.85 7.88 19.40
#